data_94f6000999a66fbd717e09eb4e691cf4
#
_entry.id   94f6000999a66fbd717e09eb4e691cf4
#
_cell.length_a   1.000
_cell.length_b   1.000
_cell.length_c   1.000
_cell.angle_alpha   90.00
_cell.angle_beta   90.00
_cell.angle_gamma   90.00
#
_symmetry.space_group_name_H-M   'P 1'
#
loop_
_entity.id
_entity.type
_entity.pdbx_description
1 polymer ?
#
loop_
_entity_poly.entity_id
_entity_poly.type
_entity_poly.pdbx_seq_one_letter_code
_entity_poly.pdbx_strand_id
1 'polypeptide(L)'
;MNWDEQMLWEGIDRMEKGIEVMCVSEYGKKFSVCGVESEVIDYSVSHPGPSEISRKTWEYARKKGHKVWAKIQLNNSWECSAVPFIPVFPLQAEHLNALSSLHIENYMLSWTLGGYPSPLLSLVNFCKGGKCDLEGWLKAECGEEAERIRAATEQFAAAFRNYPFSVEVLYK
;
A
#
# COMPACT_ATOMS: atom_id res chain seq x y z
N MET A 1 -7.75 -15.17 8.99
CA MET A 1 -8.65 -16.02 8.14
C MET A 1 -7.94 -16.15 6.81
N ASN A 2 -7.35 -17.31 6.54
CA ASN A 2 -6.67 -17.53 5.26
C ASN A 2 -7.74 -17.83 4.22
N TRP A 3 -7.92 -16.90 3.29
CA TRP A 3 -8.75 -17.15 2.12
C TRP A 3 -7.93 -18.02 1.18
N ASP A 4 -8.43 -19.20 0.89
CA ASP A 4 -7.90 -20.02 -0.20
C ASP A 4 -8.13 -19.26 -1.53
N GLU A 5 -7.14 -19.25 -2.41
CA GLU A 5 -7.25 -18.66 -3.74
C GLU A 5 -8.50 -19.15 -4.49
N GLN A 6 -8.83 -20.43 -4.34
CA GLN A 6 -10.02 -21.03 -4.95
C GLN A 6 -11.31 -20.37 -4.44
N MET A 7 -11.44 -20.13 -3.16
CA MET A 7 -12.63 -19.46 -2.60
C MET A 7 -12.79 -18.04 -3.13
N LEU A 8 -11.67 -17.32 -3.30
CA LEU A 8 -11.70 -15.96 -3.85
C LEU A 8 -12.18 -15.98 -5.29
N TRP A 9 -11.70 -16.90 -6.11
CA TRP A 9 -12.11 -16.99 -7.51
C TRP A 9 -13.55 -17.47 -7.67
N GLU A 10 -13.99 -18.44 -6.88
CA GLU A 10 -15.41 -18.85 -6.85
C GLU A 10 -16.33 -17.70 -6.44
N GLY A 11 -15.87 -16.85 -5.51
CA GLY A 11 -16.57 -15.63 -5.12
C GLY A 11 -16.70 -14.66 -6.28
N ILE A 12 -15.58 -14.39 -6.99
CA ILE A 12 -15.57 -13.50 -8.17
C ILE A 12 -16.45 -14.05 -9.29
N ASP A 13 -16.44 -15.37 -9.52
CA ASP A 13 -17.25 -16.01 -10.55
C ASP A 13 -18.77 -15.86 -10.33
N ARG A 14 -19.19 -15.66 -9.08
CA ARG A 14 -20.59 -15.45 -8.71
C ARG A 14 -21.00 -13.99 -8.68
N MET A 15 -20.06 -13.07 -8.87
CA MET A 15 -20.36 -11.63 -8.84
C MET A 15 -21.14 -11.21 -10.08
N GLU A 16 -22.15 -10.38 -9.88
CA GLU A 16 -22.88 -9.75 -10.96
C GLU A 16 -22.02 -8.73 -11.71
N LYS A 17 -22.34 -8.49 -12.98
CA LYS A 17 -21.70 -7.46 -13.78
C LYS A 17 -21.90 -6.09 -13.13
N GLY A 18 -20.84 -5.29 -13.09
CA GLY A 18 -20.84 -3.96 -12.49
C GLY A 18 -20.37 -3.91 -11.05
N ILE A 19 -20.21 -5.06 -10.38
CA ILE A 19 -19.52 -5.11 -9.09
C ILE A 19 -18.02 -4.94 -9.33
N GLU A 20 -17.39 -4.11 -8.50
CA GLU A 20 -15.96 -3.83 -8.56
C GLU A 20 -15.22 -4.58 -7.43
N VAL A 21 -14.02 -5.09 -7.72
CA VAL A 21 -13.26 -5.91 -6.77
C VAL A 21 -12.15 -5.09 -6.13
N MET A 22 -12.21 -4.95 -4.81
CA MET A 22 -11.19 -4.24 -4.03
C MET A 22 -10.41 -5.22 -3.15
N CYS A 23 -9.07 -5.14 -3.21
CA CYS A 23 -8.18 -5.91 -2.34
C CYS A 23 -7.33 -4.99 -1.48
N VAL A 24 -7.03 -5.42 -0.26
CA VAL A 24 -5.95 -4.87 0.54
C VAL A 24 -4.64 -5.27 -0.13
N SER A 25 -3.88 -4.29 -0.58
CA SER A 25 -2.72 -4.53 -1.46
C SER A 25 -1.64 -5.38 -0.80
N GLU A 26 -1.38 -5.18 0.47
CA GLU A 26 -0.28 -5.82 1.21
C GLU A 26 -0.67 -7.17 1.82
N TYR A 27 -1.97 -7.48 1.92
CA TYR A 27 -2.45 -8.71 2.56
C TYR A 27 -1.76 -9.96 2.00
N GLY A 28 -1.23 -10.79 2.88
CA GLY A 28 -0.52 -12.01 2.50
C GLY A 28 0.90 -11.81 1.99
N LYS A 29 1.46 -10.58 2.10
CA LYS A 29 2.85 -10.34 1.71
C LYS A 29 3.80 -10.93 2.74
N LYS A 30 4.63 -11.87 2.31
CA LYS A 30 5.70 -12.45 3.14
C LYS A 30 6.90 -11.51 3.20
N PHE A 31 7.53 -11.46 4.36
CA PHE A 31 8.73 -10.68 4.60
C PHE A 31 9.62 -11.36 5.66
N SER A 32 10.86 -10.91 5.75
CA SER A 32 11.80 -11.35 6.79
C SER A 32 12.49 -10.14 7.40
N VAL A 33 12.49 -10.07 8.74
CA VAL A 33 13.20 -9.03 9.49
C VAL A 33 14.06 -9.72 10.54
N CYS A 34 15.37 -9.42 10.55
CA CYS A 34 16.33 -10.03 11.47
C CYS A 34 16.30 -11.58 11.47
N GLY A 35 16.04 -12.19 10.31
CA GLY A 35 15.96 -13.64 10.17
C GLY A 35 14.65 -14.27 10.66
N VAL A 36 13.69 -13.46 11.10
CA VAL A 36 12.34 -13.92 11.45
C VAL A 36 11.42 -13.69 10.25
N GLU A 37 10.87 -14.78 9.74
CA GLU A 37 9.88 -14.73 8.67
C GLU A 37 8.48 -14.45 9.24
N SER A 38 7.72 -13.61 8.56
CA SER A 38 6.35 -13.28 8.92
C SER A 38 5.54 -12.92 7.67
N GLU A 39 4.27 -12.58 7.88
CA GLU A 39 3.34 -12.23 6.83
C GLU A 39 2.49 -11.03 7.24
N VAL A 40 2.24 -10.13 6.29
CA VAL A 40 1.31 -9.02 6.49
C VAL A 40 -0.12 -9.57 6.45
N ILE A 41 -0.83 -9.52 7.55
CA ILE A 41 -2.21 -10.04 7.64
C ILE A 41 -3.29 -9.00 7.42
N ASP A 42 -2.90 -7.74 7.27
CA ASP A 42 -3.81 -6.63 6.95
C ASP A 42 -3.07 -5.58 6.13
N TYR A 43 -2.73 -4.44 6.70
CA TYR A 43 -2.02 -3.33 6.04
C TYR A 43 -0.60 -3.20 6.53
N SER A 44 0.29 -2.72 5.68
CA SER A 44 1.65 -2.40 6.07
C SER A 44 2.21 -1.25 5.24
N VAL A 45 2.80 -0.26 5.89
CA VAL A 45 3.62 0.76 5.24
C VAL A 45 5.09 0.33 5.23
N SER A 46 5.54 -0.43 6.24
CA SER A 46 6.92 -0.94 6.31
C SER A 46 7.23 -1.97 5.23
N HIS A 47 6.23 -2.73 4.81
CA HIS A 47 6.35 -3.78 3.79
C HIS A 47 5.41 -3.52 2.59
N PRO A 48 5.75 -2.54 1.72
CA PRO A 48 4.88 -2.13 0.62
C PRO A 48 4.42 -3.29 -0.25
N GLY A 49 3.13 -3.28 -0.64
CA GLY A 49 2.56 -4.25 -1.57
C GLY A 49 2.98 -4.02 -3.04
N PRO A 50 2.28 -4.63 -3.97
CA PRO A 50 1.24 -5.61 -3.73
C PRO A 50 1.78 -6.98 -3.33
N SER A 51 0.96 -7.74 -2.62
CA SER A 51 1.20 -9.15 -2.38
C SER A 51 0.91 -9.99 -3.64
N GLU A 52 1.36 -11.23 -3.64
CA GLU A 52 1.08 -12.14 -4.75
C GLU A 52 -0.41 -12.46 -4.86
N ILE A 53 -1.09 -12.69 -3.74
CA ILE A 53 -2.53 -12.98 -3.74
C ILE A 53 -3.35 -11.81 -4.27
N SER A 54 -3.03 -10.58 -3.87
CA SER A 54 -3.74 -9.39 -4.35
C SER A 54 -3.55 -9.21 -5.86
N ARG A 55 -2.33 -9.38 -6.36
CA ARG A 55 -2.03 -9.32 -7.80
C ARG A 55 -2.83 -10.34 -8.60
N LYS A 56 -2.81 -11.60 -8.16
CA LYS A 56 -3.57 -12.68 -8.80
C LYS A 56 -5.07 -12.42 -8.78
N THR A 57 -5.59 -11.89 -7.67
CA THR A 57 -7.01 -11.56 -7.53
C THR A 57 -7.43 -10.47 -8.51
N TRP A 58 -6.64 -9.39 -8.65
CA TRP A 58 -6.92 -8.35 -9.64
C TRP A 58 -6.85 -8.85 -11.07
N GLU A 59 -5.84 -9.68 -11.39
CA GLU A 59 -5.72 -10.29 -12.72
C GLU A 59 -6.94 -11.17 -13.05
N TYR A 60 -7.39 -11.98 -12.08
CA TYR A 60 -8.56 -12.82 -12.23
C TYR A 60 -9.85 -12.01 -12.40
N ALA A 61 -10.06 -11.03 -11.54
CA ALA A 61 -11.23 -10.14 -11.60
C ALA A 61 -11.32 -9.41 -12.96
N ARG A 62 -10.19 -8.91 -13.47
CA ARG A 62 -10.14 -8.27 -14.81
C ARG A 62 -10.49 -9.24 -15.94
N LYS A 63 -10.00 -10.49 -15.89
CA LYS A 63 -10.36 -11.53 -16.86
C LYS A 63 -11.87 -11.83 -16.88
N LYS A 64 -12.55 -11.61 -15.73
CA LYS A 64 -14.01 -11.75 -15.60
C LYS A 64 -14.77 -10.45 -15.94
N GLY A 65 -14.07 -9.38 -16.28
CA GLY A 65 -14.66 -8.10 -16.70
C GLY A 65 -14.99 -7.14 -15.55
N HIS A 66 -14.46 -7.39 -14.35
CA HIS A 66 -14.62 -6.50 -13.19
C HIS A 66 -13.56 -5.41 -13.18
N LYS A 67 -13.95 -4.21 -12.76
CA LYS A 67 -12.98 -3.18 -12.38
C LYS A 67 -12.34 -3.55 -11.05
N VAL A 68 -11.12 -3.07 -10.84
CA VAL A 68 -10.33 -3.42 -9.67
C VAL A 68 -9.84 -2.18 -8.93
N TRP A 69 -9.73 -2.32 -7.62
CA TRP A 69 -9.29 -1.29 -6.69
C TRP A 69 -8.21 -1.82 -5.77
N ALA A 70 -7.28 -0.97 -5.41
CA ALA A 70 -6.38 -1.23 -4.30
C ALA A 70 -6.79 -0.44 -3.06
N LYS A 71 -6.91 -1.13 -1.94
CA LYS A 71 -6.95 -0.49 -0.63
C LYS A 71 -5.55 -0.47 -0.06
N ILE A 72 -5.05 0.72 0.30
CA ILE A 72 -3.70 0.94 0.79
C ILE A 72 -3.68 1.90 1.99
N GLN A 73 -2.67 1.79 2.83
CA GLN A 73 -2.34 2.78 3.85
C GLN A 73 -1.36 3.79 3.23
N LEU A 74 -1.76 5.03 3.09
CA LEU A 74 -0.92 6.06 2.49
C LEU A 74 -0.44 7.10 3.51
N ASN A 75 -1.36 7.70 4.27
CA ASN A 75 -1.04 8.79 5.18
C ASN A 75 -0.79 8.34 6.62
N ASN A 76 -1.30 7.21 7.02
CA ASN A 76 -1.09 6.62 8.36
C ASN A 76 -0.77 5.14 8.22
N SER A 77 -0.36 4.54 9.31
CA SER A 77 -0.02 3.12 9.37
C SER A 77 -0.74 2.43 10.51
N TRP A 78 -1.17 1.22 10.24
CA TRP A 78 -1.66 0.31 11.26
C TRP A 78 -0.57 -0.03 12.28
N GLU A 79 0.68 -0.07 11.84
CA GLU A 79 1.87 -0.38 12.64
C GLU A 79 2.14 0.67 13.73
N CYS A 80 1.77 1.92 13.47
CA CYS A 80 1.97 3.05 14.40
C CYS A 80 0.72 3.94 14.40
N SER A 81 -0.42 3.39 14.76
CA SER A 81 -1.73 4.06 14.65
C SER A 81 -1.85 5.36 15.46
N ALA A 82 -1.03 5.54 16.50
CA ALA A 82 -0.97 6.77 17.28
C ALA A 82 -0.21 7.92 16.58
N VAL A 83 0.52 7.63 15.52
CA VAL A 83 1.29 8.63 14.76
C VAL A 83 0.43 9.14 13.60
N PRO A 84 0.22 10.47 13.48
CA PRO A 84 -0.64 11.05 12.43
C PRO A 84 -0.26 10.66 11.01
N PHE A 85 1.02 10.61 10.72
CA PHE A 85 1.59 10.00 9.52
C PHE A 85 3.07 9.66 9.76
N ILE A 86 3.58 8.68 9.01
CA ILE A 86 4.97 8.26 9.09
C ILE A 86 5.68 8.80 7.85
N PRO A 87 6.76 9.60 8.01
CA PRO A 87 7.43 10.25 6.88
C PRO A 87 8.37 9.28 6.14
N VAL A 88 7.83 8.21 5.61
CA VAL A 88 8.55 7.19 4.85
C VAL A 88 8.15 7.23 3.37
N PHE A 89 8.15 8.42 2.80
CA PHE A 89 7.68 8.72 1.45
C PHE A 89 8.22 7.78 0.36
N PRO A 90 9.50 7.35 0.41
CA PRO A 90 10.02 6.37 -0.54
C PRO A 90 9.26 5.04 -0.54
N LEU A 91 8.76 4.57 0.63
CA LEU A 91 7.99 3.32 0.71
C LEU A 91 6.61 3.46 0.08
N GLN A 92 5.95 4.60 0.33
CA GLN A 92 4.66 4.88 -0.29
C GLN A 92 4.79 5.06 -1.81
N ALA A 93 5.84 5.75 -2.27
CA ALA A 93 6.12 5.89 -3.70
C ALA A 93 6.44 4.54 -4.37
N GLU A 94 7.20 3.67 -3.70
CA GLU A 94 7.48 2.31 -4.16
C GLU A 94 6.18 1.51 -4.34
N HIS A 95 5.29 1.57 -3.34
CA HIS A 95 4.00 0.89 -3.38
C HIS A 95 3.14 1.40 -4.54
N LEU A 96 3.01 2.72 -4.67
CA LEU A 96 2.26 3.34 -5.76
C LEU A 96 2.87 3.04 -7.14
N ASN A 97 4.19 2.99 -7.26
CA ASN A 97 4.87 2.55 -8.48
C ASN A 97 4.48 1.11 -8.86
N ALA A 98 4.51 0.20 -7.89
CA ALA A 98 4.14 -1.18 -8.12
C ALA A 98 2.67 -1.32 -8.56
N LEU A 99 1.76 -0.59 -7.94
CA LEU A 99 0.34 -0.57 -8.31
C LEU A 99 0.11 0.05 -9.69
N SER A 100 0.77 1.17 -9.98
CA SER A 100 0.67 1.85 -11.26
C SER A 100 1.21 0.99 -12.42
N SER A 101 2.28 0.23 -12.19
CA SER A 101 2.82 -0.72 -13.18
C SER A 101 1.83 -1.88 -13.49
N LEU A 102 0.94 -2.19 -12.57
CA LEU A 102 -0.15 -3.15 -12.74
C LEU A 102 -1.42 -2.50 -13.29
N HIS A 103 -1.37 -1.23 -13.69
CA HIS A 103 -2.53 -0.44 -14.14
C HIS A 103 -3.67 -0.42 -13.11
N ILE A 104 -3.33 -0.34 -11.83
CA ILE A 104 -4.31 -0.06 -10.78
C ILE A 104 -4.44 1.45 -10.70
N GLU A 105 -5.60 1.97 -11.03
CA GLU A 105 -5.90 3.41 -11.11
C GLU A 105 -6.93 3.85 -10.07
N ASN A 106 -7.57 2.89 -9.41
CA ASN A 106 -8.59 3.16 -8.40
C ASN A 106 -8.06 2.79 -7.03
N TYR A 107 -8.16 3.73 -6.09
CA TYR A 107 -7.61 3.59 -4.75
C TYR A 107 -8.63 3.91 -3.68
N MET A 108 -8.66 3.12 -2.63
CA MET A 108 -9.18 3.50 -1.33
C MET A 108 -7.99 3.80 -0.43
N LEU A 109 -7.78 5.08 -0.14
CA LEU A 109 -6.62 5.55 0.60
C LEU A 109 -6.91 5.55 2.09
N SER A 110 -6.08 4.84 2.84
CA SER A 110 -6.07 4.80 4.29
C SER A 110 -7.34 4.23 4.96
N TRP A 111 -7.34 4.29 6.26
CA TRP A 111 -8.36 3.76 7.17
C TRP A 111 -8.71 4.82 8.22
N THR A 112 -9.72 4.57 9.04
CA THR A 112 -10.23 5.51 10.06
C THR A 112 -9.27 5.80 11.22
N LEU A 113 -8.37 4.88 11.54
CA LEU A 113 -7.36 5.10 12.57
C LEU A 113 -6.32 6.10 12.07
N GLY A 114 -6.12 7.17 12.83
CA GLY A 114 -5.17 8.21 12.46
C GLY A 114 -5.58 9.01 11.22
N GLY A 115 -6.86 9.28 11.03
CA GLY A 115 -7.43 9.98 9.88
C GLY A 115 -7.04 11.46 9.79
N TYR A 116 -5.78 11.79 9.97
CA TYR A 116 -5.27 13.15 9.76
C TYR A 116 -5.08 13.41 8.28
N PRO A 117 -5.45 14.61 7.81
CA PRO A 117 -5.04 15.05 6.48
C PRO A 117 -3.51 15.05 6.40
N SER A 118 -2.99 14.47 5.35
CA SER A 118 -1.57 14.37 5.09
C SER A 118 -1.27 14.81 3.68
N PRO A 119 -0.15 15.51 3.40
CA PRO A 119 0.25 15.84 2.05
C PRO A 119 0.44 14.58 1.18
N LEU A 120 0.72 13.43 1.79
CA LEU A 120 0.85 12.14 1.09
C LEU A 120 -0.39 11.77 0.27
N LEU A 121 -1.58 12.23 0.65
CA LEU A 121 -2.79 11.96 -0.13
C LEU A 121 -2.70 12.55 -1.55
N SER A 122 -1.93 13.64 -1.74
CA SER A 122 -1.70 14.24 -3.05
C SER A 122 -0.71 13.45 -3.92
N LEU A 123 0.10 12.57 -3.31
CA LEU A 123 1.13 11.79 -4.04
C LEU A 123 0.53 10.93 -5.15
N VAL A 124 -0.69 10.44 -5.00
CA VAL A 124 -1.37 9.66 -6.06
C VAL A 124 -1.55 10.46 -7.35
N ASN A 125 -1.66 11.78 -7.28
CA ASN A 125 -1.78 12.64 -8.46
C ASN A 125 -0.50 12.72 -9.28
N PHE A 126 0.63 12.32 -8.68
CA PHE A 126 1.93 12.24 -9.32
C PHE A 126 2.25 10.84 -9.89
N CYS A 127 1.30 9.92 -9.81
CA CYS A 127 1.44 8.57 -10.36
C CYS A 127 0.75 8.52 -11.73
N LYS A 128 1.55 8.53 -12.81
CA LYS A 128 1.06 8.49 -14.19
C LYS A 128 1.91 7.55 -15.04
N GLY A 129 1.27 6.89 -16.01
CA GLY A 129 1.98 6.07 -17.00
C GLY A 129 2.81 4.94 -16.42
N GLY A 130 2.39 4.36 -15.31
CA GLY A 130 3.09 3.26 -14.66
C GLY A 130 4.21 3.70 -13.69
N LYS A 131 4.33 5.00 -13.39
CA LYS A 131 5.35 5.54 -12.50
C LYS A 131 4.78 6.60 -11.57
N CYS A 132 5.27 6.61 -10.33
CA CYS A 132 5.03 7.67 -9.36
C CYS A 132 6.25 8.61 -9.31
N ASP A 133 6.03 9.90 -9.55
CA ASP A 133 7.07 10.93 -9.53
C ASP A 133 7.21 11.52 -8.13
N LEU A 134 7.94 10.83 -7.27
CA LEU A 134 8.21 11.29 -5.90
C LEU A 134 8.99 12.61 -5.87
N GLU A 135 9.95 12.81 -6.79
CA GLU A 135 10.75 14.03 -6.83
C GLU A 135 9.90 15.24 -7.22
N GLY A 136 9.06 15.10 -8.24
CA GLY A 136 8.13 16.13 -8.64
C GLY A 136 7.15 16.48 -7.52
N TRP A 137 6.65 15.47 -6.80
CA TRP A 137 5.79 15.67 -5.64
C TRP A 137 6.52 16.41 -4.50
N LEU A 138 7.74 15.99 -4.15
CA LEU A 138 8.53 16.66 -3.11
C LEU A 138 8.81 18.13 -3.46
N LYS A 139 9.13 18.43 -4.71
CA LYS A 139 9.31 19.81 -5.17
C LYS A 139 8.05 20.65 -5.06
N ALA A 140 6.90 20.06 -5.39
CA ALA A 140 5.61 20.75 -5.31
C ALA A 140 5.18 21.03 -3.85
N GLU A 141 5.40 20.07 -2.94
CA GLU A 141 4.94 20.17 -1.54
C GLU A 141 5.95 20.88 -0.63
N CYS A 142 7.25 20.74 -0.91
CA CYS A 142 8.32 21.16 -0.01
C CYS A 142 9.21 22.28 -0.58
N GLY A 143 9.06 22.65 -1.86
CA GLY A 143 9.82 23.72 -2.47
C GLY A 143 11.33 23.53 -2.36
N GLU A 144 12.02 24.53 -1.83
CA GLU A 144 13.49 24.53 -1.67
C GLU A 144 13.99 23.49 -0.68
N GLU A 145 13.14 23.01 0.25
CA GLU A 145 13.51 22.00 1.24
C GLU A 145 13.41 20.55 0.69
N ALA A 146 12.97 20.37 -0.54
CA ALA A 146 12.69 19.05 -1.11
C ALA A 146 13.86 18.07 -0.98
N GLU A 147 15.10 18.50 -1.26
CA GLU A 147 16.29 17.65 -1.16
C GLU A 147 16.62 17.23 0.28
N ARG A 148 16.46 18.14 1.24
CA ARG A 148 16.68 17.83 2.65
C ARG A 148 15.64 16.86 3.18
N ILE A 149 14.39 17.07 2.81
CA ILE A 149 13.27 16.21 3.20
C ILE A 149 13.41 14.84 2.52
N ARG A 150 13.81 14.80 1.26
CA ARG A 150 14.12 13.54 0.55
C ARG A 150 15.15 12.72 1.31
N ALA A 151 16.31 13.34 1.62
CA ALA A 151 17.39 12.65 2.33
C ALA A 151 16.96 12.15 3.71
N ALA A 152 16.19 12.94 4.47
CA ALA A 152 15.67 12.51 5.76
C ALA A 152 14.68 11.35 5.67
N THR A 153 13.74 11.42 4.72
CA THR A 153 12.71 10.38 4.55
C THR A 153 13.27 9.08 3.98
N GLU A 154 14.38 9.13 3.22
CA GLU A 154 15.13 7.94 2.82
C GLU A 154 15.72 7.20 4.02
N GLN A 155 16.26 7.92 5.00
CA GLN A 155 16.77 7.32 6.23
C GLN A 155 15.64 6.70 7.07
N PHE A 156 14.52 7.40 7.21
CA PHE A 156 13.34 6.87 7.89
C PHE A 156 12.80 5.62 7.17
N ALA A 157 12.73 5.63 5.86
CA ALA A 157 12.27 4.50 5.06
C ALA A 157 13.19 3.29 5.23
N ALA A 158 14.51 3.49 5.18
CA ALA A 158 15.49 2.45 5.41
C ALA A 158 15.36 1.81 6.80
N ALA A 159 15.16 2.63 7.83
CA ALA A 159 14.93 2.16 9.19
C ALA A 159 13.59 1.42 9.31
N PHE A 160 12.52 1.99 8.77
CA PHE A 160 11.17 1.45 8.92
C PHE A 160 10.95 0.13 8.16
N ARG A 161 11.72 -0.18 7.13
CA ARG A 161 11.73 -1.51 6.48
C ARG A 161 12.08 -2.65 7.45
N ASN A 162 12.73 -2.35 8.56
CA ASN A 162 13.06 -3.31 9.60
C ASN A 162 12.01 -3.39 10.72
N TYR A 163 10.85 -2.75 10.54
CA TYR A 163 9.77 -2.84 11.50
C TYR A 163 9.26 -4.29 11.58
N PRO A 164 9.28 -4.91 12.76
CA PRO A 164 8.85 -6.29 12.94
C PRO A 164 7.32 -6.35 13.01
N PHE A 165 6.68 -6.26 11.86
CA PHE A 165 5.22 -6.33 11.79
C PHE A 165 4.71 -7.62 12.45
N SER A 166 3.83 -7.47 13.43
CA SER A 166 3.20 -8.60 14.11
C SER A 166 1.83 -8.17 14.63
N VAL A 167 0.84 -9.00 14.39
CA VAL A 167 -0.53 -8.77 14.88
C VAL A 167 -0.59 -8.85 16.40
N GLU A 168 0.19 -9.73 17.02
CA GLU A 168 0.25 -9.83 18.46
C GLU A 168 0.79 -8.54 19.11
N VAL A 169 1.64 -7.80 18.40
CA VAL A 169 2.13 -6.49 18.87
C VAL A 169 1.09 -5.40 18.66
N LEU A 170 0.30 -5.48 17.59
CA LEU A 170 -0.69 -4.46 17.26
C LEU A 170 -1.95 -4.52 18.13
N TYR A 171 -2.33 -5.71 18.59
CA TYR A 171 -3.57 -5.95 19.32
C TYR A 171 -3.36 -6.31 20.81
N LYS A 172 -2.17 -6.08 21.35
CA LYS A 172 -1.89 -6.09 22.79
C LYS A 172 -1.88 -4.67 23.32
#